data_d1e6a1508a1b6a04c178022516fd0771
#
_entry.id   d1e6a1508a1b6a04c178022516fd0771
#
_cell.length_a   1.000
_cell.length_b   1.000
_cell.length_c   1.000
_cell.angle_alpha   90.00
_cell.angle_beta   90.00
_cell.angle_gamma   90.00
#
_symmetry.space_group_name_H-M   'P 1'
#
loop_
_entity.id
_entity.type
_entity.pdbx_description
1 polymer ?
#
loop_
_entity_poly.entity_id
_entity_poly.type
_entity_poly.pdbx_seq_one_letter_code
_entity_poly.pdbx_strand_id
1 'polypeptide(L)'
;WVGFRKDGQADRSLEVVNGVSGASASATLKDATIGILGVDVYETGQNRAKLDFLAFQAPGQKFGFYPDSSPASRDKRNVRDGHYVPWSYTQYITTVDEDDKPVNPLVERVLAMMSGHDEVRLVSKAGVAPAFDLDSLSVFSKKGLVPDCAMQVSREKDGGEFSLYSPEAPCGCFYESVVDPELAATEAWLDRCVACDDDQECDSNACRHGYCEAP
;
A
#
# COMPACT_ATOMS: atom_id res chain seq x y z
N TRP A 1 12.19 11.41 23.62
CA TRP A 1 12.34 10.36 22.59
C TRP A 1 12.55 9.03 23.29
N VAL A 2 11.59 8.12 23.23
CA VAL A 2 11.73 6.76 23.77
C VAL A 2 11.95 5.84 22.58
N GLY A 3 13.20 5.50 22.31
CA GLY A 3 13.54 4.51 21.27
C GLY A 3 13.51 3.12 21.90
N PHE A 4 12.63 2.26 21.38
CA PHE A 4 12.67 0.85 21.75
C PHE A 4 13.64 0.11 20.82
N ARG A 5 14.59 -0.60 21.39
CA ARG A 5 15.54 -1.44 20.68
C ARG A 5 15.37 -2.87 21.18
N LYS A 6 14.89 -3.76 20.31
CA LYS A 6 14.84 -5.19 20.59
C LYS A 6 15.18 -6.02 19.35
N ASP A 7 15.73 -7.19 19.56
CA ASP A 7 16.10 -8.13 18.50
C ASP A 7 14.85 -8.91 18.05
N GLY A 8 14.30 -8.60 16.90
CA GLY A 8 13.10 -9.23 16.35
C GLY A 8 12.06 -8.22 15.86
N GLN A 9 11.66 -8.34 14.60
CA GLN A 9 10.85 -7.31 13.95
C GLN A 9 9.39 -7.30 14.41
N ALA A 10 8.80 -8.46 14.68
CA ALA A 10 7.42 -8.58 15.16
C ALA A 10 7.25 -8.01 16.59
N ASP A 11 8.22 -8.28 17.46
CA ASP A 11 8.21 -7.78 18.84
C ASP A 11 8.34 -6.26 18.90
N ARG A 12 9.12 -5.65 17.98
CA ARG A 12 9.29 -4.20 17.91
C ARG A 12 8.00 -3.47 17.54
N SER A 13 7.28 -4.00 16.57
CA SER A 13 5.99 -3.42 16.15
C SER A 13 4.97 -3.44 17.28
N LEU A 14 4.88 -4.54 18.02
CA LEU A 14 4.00 -4.66 19.17
C LEU A 14 4.41 -3.72 20.31
N GLU A 15 5.72 -3.55 20.54
CA GLU A 15 6.23 -2.61 21.54
C GLU A 15 5.93 -1.15 21.19
N VAL A 16 6.04 -0.77 19.90
CA VAL A 16 5.64 0.56 19.44
C VAL A 16 4.16 0.79 19.67
N VAL A 17 3.30 -0.14 19.24
CA VAL A 17 1.85 -0.04 19.43
C VAL A 17 1.50 0.08 20.92
N ASN A 18 2.05 -0.78 21.76
CA ASN A 18 1.77 -0.77 23.19
C ASN A 18 2.35 0.47 23.91
N GLY A 19 3.53 0.93 23.49
CA GLY A 19 4.15 2.13 24.03
C GLY A 19 3.39 3.40 23.70
N VAL A 20 2.95 3.54 22.45
CA VAL A 20 2.20 4.71 21.99
C VAL A 20 0.75 4.68 22.45
N SER A 21 0.06 3.53 22.36
CA SER A 21 -1.34 3.41 22.78
C SER A 21 -1.53 3.41 24.29
N GLY A 22 -0.46 3.20 25.06
CA GLY A 22 -0.44 3.46 26.50
C GLY A 22 -1.18 2.48 27.38
N ALA A 23 -1.15 1.19 27.10
CA ALA A 23 -1.66 0.21 28.04
C ALA A 23 -0.94 0.22 29.40
N SER A 24 0.27 0.80 29.49
CA SER A 24 1.09 0.89 30.70
C SER A 24 1.58 2.32 31.02
N ALA A 25 1.28 3.31 30.16
CA ALA A 25 1.73 4.69 30.37
C ALA A 25 0.66 5.53 31.07
N SER A 26 1.06 6.46 31.92
CA SER A 26 0.15 7.50 32.42
C SER A 26 -0.39 8.31 31.23
N ALA A 27 -1.60 8.89 31.40
CA ALA A 27 -2.23 9.71 30.35
C ALA A 27 -1.28 10.79 29.80
N THR A 28 -0.44 11.37 30.63
CA THR A 28 0.56 12.38 30.28
C THR A 28 1.66 11.85 29.33
N LEU A 29 2.01 10.56 29.39
CA LEU A 29 3.02 9.96 28.53
C LEU A 29 2.46 9.60 27.16
N LYS A 30 1.18 9.30 27.05
CA LYS A 30 0.52 9.02 25.76
C LYS A 30 0.63 10.20 24.80
N ASP A 31 0.31 11.39 25.28
CA ASP A 31 0.28 12.61 24.47
C ASP A 31 1.68 13.08 24.06
N ALA A 32 2.72 12.53 24.69
CA ALA A 32 4.12 12.87 24.43
C ALA A 32 4.89 11.77 23.68
N THR A 33 4.22 10.70 23.24
CA THR A 33 4.89 9.54 22.61
C THR A 33 4.69 9.52 21.11
N ILE A 34 5.78 9.46 20.36
CA ILE A 34 5.80 9.29 18.90
C ILE A 34 6.47 7.96 18.57
N GLY A 35 5.81 7.12 17.77
CA GLY A 35 6.34 5.86 17.29
C GLY A 35 6.54 5.87 15.76
N ILE A 36 7.47 5.04 15.29
CA ILE A 36 7.62 4.72 13.86
C ILE A 36 7.17 3.28 13.68
N LEU A 37 6.24 3.07 12.76
CA LEU A 37 5.58 1.78 12.55
C LEU A 37 5.41 1.51 11.06
N GLY A 38 5.56 0.26 10.64
CA GLY A 38 5.20 -0.15 9.28
C GLY A 38 3.71 0.00 9.04
N VAL A 39 3.34 0.42 7.84
CA VAL A 39 1.94 0.64 7.47
C VAL A 39 1.12 -0.64 7.56
N ASP A 40 1.72 -1.77 7.24
CA ASP A 40 1.12 -3.11 7.34
C ASP A 40 0.68 -3.47 8.77
N VAL A 41 1.41 -2.98 9.76
CA VAL A 41 1.07 -3.12 11.18
C VAL A 41 0.01 -2.10 11.59
N TYR A 42 0.11 -0.86 11.12
CA TYR A 42 -0.85 0.20 11.42
C TYR A 42 -2.25 -0.11 10.86
N GLU A 43 -2.35 -0.56 9.61
CA GLU A 43 -3.63 -0.82 8.92
C GLU A 43 -4.39 -2.03 9.49
N THR A 44 -3.83 -2.77 10.43
CA THR A 44 -4.65 -3.75 11.17
C THR A 44 -5.73 -3.00 11.96
N GLY A 45 -7.00 -3.40 11.83
CA GLY A 45 -8.14 -2.66 12.36
C GLY A 45 -8.07 -2.29 13.84
N GLN A 46 -7.39 -3.10 14.66
CA GLN A 46 -7.21 -2.80 16.09
C GLN A 46 -6.15 -1.72 16.35
N ASN A 47 -5.11 -1.64 15.53
CA ASN A 47 -4.03 -0.67 15.71
C ASN A 47 -4.46 0.71 15.21
N ARG A 48 -5.11 0.78 14.05
CA ARG A 48 -5.64 2.04 13.50
C ARG A 48 -6.64 2.72 14.45
N ALA A 49 -7.43 1.94 15.20
CA ALA A 49 -8.36 2.49 16.19
C ALA A 49 -7.67 3.08 17.44
N LYS A 50 -6.39 2.81 17.64
CA LYS A 50 -5.62 3.22 18.83
C LYS A 50 -4.56 4.26 18.55
N LEU A 51 -4.18 4.45 17.29
CA LEU A 51 -3.05 5.25 16.84
C LEU A 51 -3.51 6.22 15.77
N ASP A 52 -3.02 7.44 15.82
CA ASP A 52 -3.22 8.44 14.78
C ASP A 52 -1.93 8.64 13.99
N PHE A 53 -2.05 8.80 12.68
CA PHE A 53 -0.94 9.27 11.87
C PHE A 53 -0.65 10.74 12.18
N LEU A 54 0.62 11.07 12.22
CA LEU A 54 1.06 12.46 12.20
C LEU A 54 1.31 12.89 10.76
N ALA A 55 0.89 14.11 10.42
CA ALA A 55 1.27 14.72 9.17
C ALA A 55 2.78 14.95 9.15
N PHE A 56 3.42 14.61 8.05
CA PHE A 56 4.84 14.85 7.83
C PHE A 56 5.04 15.99 6.84
N GLN A 57 5.87 16.96 7.23
CA GLN A 57 6.27 18.08 6.37
C GLN A 57 7.73 17.91 5.96
N ALA A 58 7.95 17.65 4.68
CA ALA A 58 9.29 17.55 4.12
C ALA A 58 9.92 18.95 3.91
N PRO A 59 11.24 19.06 3.85
CA PRO A 59 11.91 20.29 3.47
C PRO A 59 11.38 20.84 2.14
N GLY A 60 11.02 22.12 2.12
CA GLY A 60 10.46 22.79 0.94
C GLY A 60 8.92 22.70 0.81
N GLN A 61 8.25 21.85 1.55
CA GLN A 61 6.78 21.81 1.59
C GLN A 61 6.21 22.91 2.49
N LYS A 62 5.06 23.50 2.09
CA LYS A 62 4.35 24.51 2.88
C LYS A 62 3.52 23.91 4.01
N PHE A 63 3.07 22.67 3.84
CA PHE A 63 2.19 21.97 4.75
C PHE A 63 2.71 20.56 5.00
N GLY A 64 2.29 19.96 6.13
CA GLY A 64 2.46 18.55 6.38
C GLY A 64 1.36 17.74 5.70
N PHE A 65 1.72 16.56 5.19
CA PHE A 65 0.80 15.64 4.56
C PHE A 65 0.66 14.37 5.38
N TYR A 66 -0.55 13.81 5.42
CA TYR A 66 -0.81 12.45 5.85
C TYR A 66 -0.44 11.48 4.71
N PRO A 67 -0.24 10.19 4.97
CA PRO A 67 -0.07 9.22 3.87
C PRO A 67 -1.32 9.13 2.97
N ASP A 68 -2.50 9.26 3.57
CA ASP A 68 -3.81 9.24 2.92
C ASP A 68 -4.28 10.66 2.55
N SER A 69 -5.31 10.78 1.71
CA SER A 69 -5.91 12.08 1.36
C SER A 69 -6.50 12.83 2.56
N SER A 70 -6.92 12.08 3.58
CA SER A 70 -7.39 12.61 4.87
C SER A 70 -7.04 11.63 6.00
N PRO A 71 -7.12 12.05 7.28
CA PRO A 71 -6.91 11.15 8.41
C PRO A 71 -7.87 9.95 8.46
N ALA A 72 -9.06 10.08 7.88
CA ALA A 72 -10.07 9.03 7.85
C ALA A 72 -9.94 8.08 6.65
N SER A 73 -9.36 8.55 5.54
CA SER A 73 -9.19 7.78 4.29
C SER A 73 -8.15 6.68 4.43
N ARG A 74 -8.13 5.77 3.45
CA ARG A 74 -7.14 4.69 3.33
C ARG A 74 -6.48 4.64 1.95
N ASP A 75 -6.69 5.66 1.14
CA ASP A 75 -6.35 5.70 -0.29
C ASP A 75 -4.86 5.90 -0.59
N LYS A 76 -4.02 6.13 0.42
CA LYS A 76 -2.57 6.41 0.29
C LYS A 76 -2.25 7.43 -0.80
N ARG A 77 -3.18 8.36 -1.02
CA ARG A 77 -3.09 9.30 -2.14
C ARG A 77 -1.79 10.11 -2.10
N ASN A 78 -1.44 10.63 -0.94
CA ASN A 78 -0.24 11.46 -0.79
C ASN A 78 1.06 10.65 -0.88
N VAL A 79 1.02 9.33 -0.67
CA VAL A 79 2.13 8.42 -0.97
C VAL A 79 2.25 8.22 -2.47
N ARG A 80 1.13 7.93 -3.14
CA ARG A 80 1.06 7.61 -4.56
C ARG A 80 1.48 8.78 -5.46
N ASP A 81 1.14 10.01 -5.08
CA ASP A 81 1.45 11.25 -5.80
C ASP A 81 2.73 11.96 -5.33
N GLY A 82 3.44 11.40 -4.32
CA GLY A 82 4.72 11.89 -3.84
C GLY A 82 4.66 13.05 -2.84
N HIS A 83 3.51 13.47 -2.37
CA HIS A 83 3.42 14.49 -1.31
C HIS A 83 3.88 13.98 0.05
N TYR A 84 3.62 12.72 0.38
CA TYR A 84 4.10 12.08 1.59
C TYR A 84 5.38 11.30 1.28
N VAL A 85 6.53 11.84 1.70
CA VAL A 85 7.84 11.32 1.31
C VAL A 85 8.41 10.17 2.16
N PRO A 86 7.99 9.92 3.42
CA PRO A 86 8.56 8.85 4.25
C PRO A 86 8.01 7.47 3.89
N TRP A 87 8.32 6.98 2.71
CA TRP A 87 8.02 5.63 2.28
C TRP A 87 9.23 5.01 1.56
N SER A 88 9.27 3.69 1.50
CA SER A 88 10.31 2.94 0.81
C SER A 88 9.72 1.75 0.07
N TYR A 89 10.45 1.23 -0.91
CA TYR A 89 10.08 0.00 -1.58
C TYR A 89 10.19 -1.20 -0.64
N THR A 90 9.27 -2.15 -0.79
CA THR A 90 9.43 -3.47 -0.20
C THR A 90 10.51 -4.22 -0.98
N GLN A 91 11.59 -4.62 -0.32
CA GLN A 91 12.70 -5.30 -0.95
C GLN A 91 12.58 -6.81 -0.73
N TYR A 92 12.72 -7.56 -1.80
CA TYR A 92 12.80 -9.02 -1.80
C TYR A 92 14.21 -9.43 -2.19
N ILE A 93 14.82 -10.33 -1.42
CA ILE A 93 16.17 -10.81 -1.66
C ILE A 93 16.09 -12.29 -2.01
N THR A 94 16.57 -12.65 -3.21
CA THR A 94 16.62 -14.03 -3.68
C THR A 94 17.89 -14.28 -4.51
N THR A 95 18.20 -15.54 -4.77
CA THR A 95 19.25 -15.92 -5.72
C THR A 95 18.71 -15.71 -7.14
N VAL A 96 19.49 -15.05 -7.98
CA VAL A 96 19.18 -14.79 -9.40
C VAL A 96 20.17 -15.54 -10.31
N ASP A 97 19.76 -15.77 -11.55
CA ASP A 97 20.58 -16.30 -12.63
C ASP A 97 21.37 -15.19 -13.35
N GLU A 98 21.98 -15.53 -14.51
CA GLU A 98 22.78 -14.60 -15.31
C GLU A 98 21.94 -13.49 -15.98
N ASP A 99 20.61 -13.67 -16.06
CA ASP A 99 19.65 -12.71 -16.62
C ASP A 99 18.91 -11.90 -15.51
N ASP A 100 19.43 -11.92 -14.27
CA ASP A 100 18.83 -11.30 -13.07
C ASP A 100 17.43 -11.83 -12.70
N LYS A 101 17.08 -13.04 -13.15
CA LYS A 101 15.80 -13.68 -12.82
C LYS A 101 15.96 -14.62 -11.62
N PRO A 102 14.94 -14.74 -10.76
CA PRO A 102 14.94 -15.69 -9.68
C PRO A 102 15.19 -17.12 -10.18
N VAL A 103 16.22 -17.77 -9.66
CA VAL A 103 16.56 -19.18 -10.01
C VAL A 103 15.40 -20.13 -9.70
N ASN A 104 14.61 -19.81 -8.69
CA ASN A 104 13.43 -20.60 -8.34
C ASN A 104 12.16 -20.01 -8.99
N PRO A 105 11.50 -20.71 -9.92
CA PRO A 105 10.31 -20.20 -10.62
C PRO A 105 9.11 -19.95 -9.69
N LEU A 106 9.08 -20.59 -8.51
CA LEU A 106 8.03 -20.27 -7.52
C LEU A 106 8.27 -18.91 -6.87
N VAL A 107 9.52 -18.51 -6.68
CA VAL A 107 9.88 -17.18 -6.17
C VAL A 107 9.53 -16.11 -7.21
N GLU A 108 9.88 -16.33 -8.47
CA GLU A 108 9.51 -15.44 -9.58
C GLU A 108 7.99 -15.22 -9.60
N ARG A 109 7.20 -16.29 -9.51
CA ARG A 109 5.74 -16.20 -9.48
C ARG A 109 5.21 -15.44 -8.26
N VAL A 110 5.79 -15.66 -7.08
CA VAL A 110 5.42 -14.91 -5.86
C VAL A 110 5.72 -13.44 -6.02
N LEU A 111 6.87 -13.07 -6.60
CA LEU A 111 7.23 -11.67 -6.86
C LEU A 111 6.27 -11.02 -7.85
N ALA A 112 5.92 -11.69 -8.95
CA ALA A 112 4.93 -11.21 -9.90
C ALA A 112 3.55 -10.96 -9.25
N MET A 113 3.12 -11.87 -8.37
CA MET A 113 1.89 -11.69 -7.58
C MET A 113 1.96 -10.47 -6.65
N MET A 114 3.10 -10.24 -6.01
CA MET A 114 3.27 -9.18 -5.02
C MET A 114 3.45 -7.80 -5.67
N SER A 115 4.00 -7.75 -6.89
CA SER A 115 4.16 -6.52 -7.67
C SER A 115 2.90 -6.09 -8.41
N GLY A 116 1.89 -6.95 -8.49
CA GLY A 116 0.66 -6.68 -9.24
C GLY A 116 0.78 -6.88 -10.75
N HIS A 117 1.90 -7.44 -11.22
CA HIS A 117 2.13 -7.71 -12.65
C HIS A 117 1.43 -8.98 -13.16
N ASP A 118 0.96 -9.85 -12.27
CA ASP A 118 0.29 -11.07 -12.65
C ASP A 118 -1.04 -11.20 -11.88
N GLU A 119 -2.15 -11.36 -12.60
CA GLU A 119 -3.45 -11.72 -12.04
C GLU A 119 -3.44 -13.18 -11.59
N VAL A 120 -2.58 -13.52 -10.64
CA VAL A 120 -2.54 -14.88 -10.15
C VAL A 120 -3.67 -15.08 -9.14
N ARG A 121 -4.79 -15.57 -9.64
CA ARG A 121 -5.77 -16.24 -8.79
C ARG A 121 -5.14 -17.50 -8.23
N LEU A 122 -5.03 -17.61 -6.93
CA LEU A 122 -4.65 -18.86 -6.26
C LEU A 122 -5.78 -19.86 -6.45
N VAL A 123 -5.79 -20.55 -7.58
CA VAL A 123 -6.77 -21.60 -7.88
C VAL A 123 -6.35 -22.83 -7.09
N SER A 124 -7.25 -23.37 -6.30
CA SER A 124 -7.03 -24.63 -5.62
C SER A 124 -6.80 -25.76 -6.64
N LYS A 125 -5.98 -26.72 -6.23
CA LYS A 125 -5.69 -27.93 -7.00
C LYS A 125 -7.02 -28.65 -7.36
N ALA A 126 -7.15 -29.11 -8.59
CA ALA A 126 -8.35 -29.77 -9.10
C ALA A 126 -8.98 -30.77 -8.12
N GLY A 127 -10.26 -30.57 -7.80
CA GLY A 127 -11.07 -31.45 -6.94
C GLY A 127 -11.32 -30.93 -5.51
N VAL A 128 -10.69 -29.84 -5.09
CA VAL A 128 -11.04 -29.14 -3.85
C VAL A 128 -11.69 -27.83 -4.25
N ALA A 129 -12.92 -27.54 -3.79
CA ALA A 129 -13.56 -26.26 -4.03
C ALA A 129 -12.59 -25.15 -3.60
N PRO A 130 -12.43 -24.06 -4.39
CA PRO A 130 -11.56 -22.97 -4.02
C PRO A 130 -12.05 -22.41 -2.70
N ALA A 131 -11.30 -22.66 -1.63
CA ALA A 131 -11.63 -22.13 -0.33
C ALA A 131 -11.54 -20.59 -0.34
N PHE A 132 -10.77 -20.02 -1.29
CA PHE A 132 -10.54 -18.57 -1.39
C PHE A 132 -10.22 -18.21 -2.84
N ASP A 133 -11.00 -17.31 -3.44
CA ASP A 133 -10.60 -16.53 -4.59
C ASP A 133 -9.79 -15.33 -4.03
N LEU A 134 -8.48 -15.55 -3.83
CA LEU A 134 -7.59 -14.53 -3.28
C LEU A 134 -6.96 -13.75 -4.42
N ASP A 135 -7.48 -12.57 -4.68
CA ASP A 135 -6.77 -11.55 -5.39
C ASP A 135 -5.62 -11.03 -4.49
N SER A 136 -4.39 -11.38 -4.86
CA SER A 136 -3.19 -11.00 -4.10
C SER A 136 -3.04 -9.49 -3.99
N LEU A 137 -3.35 -8.75 -5.06
CA LEU A 137 -3.31 -7.29 -5.10
C LEU A 137 -4.25 -6.70 -4.05
N SER A 138 -5.49 -7.20 -3.97
CA SER A 138 -6.47 -6.80 -2.96
C SER A 138 -5.99 -7.09 -1.53
N VAL A 139 -5.36 -8.24 -1.30
CA VAL A 139 -4.86 -8.62 0.03
C VAL A 139 -3.75 -7.68 0.50
N PHE A 140 -2.76 -7.39 -0.36
CA PHE A 140 -1.65 -6.51 -0.01
C PHE A 140 -2.11 -5.05 0.15
N SER A 141 -2.99 -4.58 -0.73
CA SER A 141 -3.55 -3.23 -0.65
C SER A 141 -4.29 -2.99 0.66
N LYS A 142 -5.10 -3.95 1.11
CA LYS A 142 -5.79 -3.89 2.42
C LYS A 142 -4.84 -3.89 3.62
N LYS A 143 -3.58 -4.27 3.42
CA LYS A 143 -2.51 -4.16 4.42
C LYS A 143 -1.74 -2.85 4.34
N GLY A 144 -2.18 -1.90 3.52
CA GLY A 144 -1.59 -0.58 3.36
C GLY A 144 -0.37 -0.54 2.42
N LEU A 145 -0.05 -1.65 1.76
CA LEU A 145 0.96 -1.65 0.70
C LEU A 145 0.36 -1.04 -0.56
N VAL A 146 1.11 -0.18 -1.22
CA VAL A 146 0.72 0.41 -2.50
C VAL A 146 1.40 -0.38 -3.60
N PRO A 147 0.65 -1.05 -4.48
CA PRO A 147 1.23 -1.73 -5.62
C PRO A 147 1.81 -0.73 -6.62
N ASP A 148 2.82 -1.15 -7.37
CA ASP A 148 3.48 -0.31 -8.37
C ASP A 148 2.49 0.26 -9.41
N CYS A 149 1.51 -0.55 -9.82
CA CYS A 149 0.47 -0.13 -10.75
C CYS A 149 -0.44 1.02 -10.25
N ALA A 150 -0.45 1.31 -8.94
CA ALA A 150 -1.22 2.41 -8.36
C ALA A 150 -0.37 3.65 -8.06
N MET A 151 0.96 3.59 -8.27
CA MET A 151 1.88 4.71 -8.04
C MET A 151 1.87 5.69 -9.19
N GLN A 152 2.07 6.98 -8.89
CA GLN A 152 2.22 8.09 -9.86
C GLN A 152 3.61 8.72 -9.80
N VAL A 153 4.41 8.29 -8.84
CA VAL A 153 5.81 8.69 -8.69
C VAL A 153 6.68 7.47 -8.41
N SER A 154 7.94 7.56 -8.83
CA SER A 154 8.97 6.57 -8.52
C SER A 154 10.22 7.26 -8.00
N ARG A 155 11.15 6.48 -7.44
CA ARG A 155 12.49 6.94 -7.07
C ARG A 155 13.51 5.83 -7.33
N GLU A 156 14.72 6.21 -7.70
CA GLU A 156 15.79 5.24 -7.96
C GLU A 156 16.33 4.57 -6.68
N LYS A 157 16.26 5.27 -5.55
CA LYS A 157 16.74 4.79 -4.26
C LYS A 157 15.92 5.36 -3.11
N ASP A 158 15.85 4.65 -2.00
CA ASP A 158 15.18 5.10 -0.79
C ASP A 158 15.71 6.47 -0.34
N GLY A 159 14.77 7.38 -0.06
CA GLY A 159 15.08 8.76 0.33
C GLY A 159 15.58 9.65 -0.82
N GLY A 160 15.63 9.15 -2.06
CA GLY A 160 15.96 9.92 -3.26
C GLY A 160 14.82 10.83 -3.71
N GLU A 161 15.13 11.65 -4.72
CA GLU A 161 14.13 12.49 -5.39
C GLU A 161 13.10 11.66 -6.14
N PHE A 162 11.90 12.20 -6.28
CA PHE A 162 10.85 11.60 -7.06
C PHE A 162 10.93 12.03 -8.52
N SER A 163 10.59 11.10 -9.41
CA SER A 163 10.22 11.36 -10.79
C SER A 163 8.76 10.95 -11.03
N LEU A 164 8.11 11.59 -12.00
CA LEU A 164 6.80 11.14 -12.44
C LEU A 164 6.91 9.71 -12.96
N TYR A 165 5.92 8.93 -12.63
CA TYR A 165 5.84 7.53 -13.01
C TYR A 165 4.44 7.23 -13.58
N SER A 166 4.43 6.54 -14.70
CA SER A 166 3.22 6.04 -15.32
C SER A 166 3.38 4.54 -15.51
N PRO A 167 2.67 3.72 -14.73
CA PRO A 167 2.75 2.26 -14.87
C PRO A 167 2.21 1.80 -16.23
N GLU A 168 2.80 0.75 -16.77
CA GLU A 168 2.36 0.16 -18.04
C GLU A 168 0.91 -0.35 -17.96
N ALA A 169 0.52 -0.89 -16.81
CA ALA A 169 -0.84 -1.35 -16.52
C ALA A 169 -1.34 -0.68 -15.22
N PRO A 170 -1.90 0.54 -15.30
CA PRO A 170 -2.38 1.25 -14.12
C PRO A 170 -3.53 0.53 -13.43
N CYS A 171 -3.62 0.68 -12.11
CA CYS A 171 -4.67 0.09 -11.28
C CYS A 171 -5.16 1.03 -10.16
N GLY A 172 -5.11 2.34 -10.40
CA GLY A 172 -5.41 3.34 -9.39
C GLY A 172 -6.84 3.29 -8.87
N CYS A 173 -7.82 3.15 -9.75
CA CYS A 173 -9.23 3.04 -9.40
C CYS A 173 -9.53 1.72 -8.68
N PHE A 174 -8.99 0.61 -9.17
CA PHE A 174 -9.11 -0.67 -8.49
C PHE A 174 -8.52 -0.60 -7.08
N TYR A 175 -7.31 -0.07 -6.93
CA TYR A 175 -6.66 0.08 -5.64
C TYR A 175 -7.54 0.86 -4.65
N GLU A 176 -8.03 2.03 -5.05
CA GLU A 176 -8.89 2.87 -4.21
C GLU A 176 -10.19 2.16 -3.81
N SER A 177 -10.83 1.44 -4.74
CA SER A 177 -12.05 0.68 -4.45
C SER A 177 -11.86 -0.41 -3.40
N VAL A 178 -10.68 -1.00 -3.38
CA VAL A 178 -10.31 -2.07 -2.45
C VAL A 178 -9.99 -1.56 -1.05
N VAL A 179 -9.26 -0.43 -0.97
CA VAL A 179 -8.76 0.09 0.32
C VAL A 179 -9.72 1.05 1.00
N ASP A 180 -10.53 1.77 0.22
CA ASP A 180 -11.48 2.77 0.70
C ASP A 180 -12.84 2.64 -0.02
N PRO A 181 -13.64 1.62 0.30
CA PRO A 181 -14.95 1.42 -0.33
C PRO A 181 -15.93 2.57 -0.08
N GLU A 182 -15.75 3.34 0.99
CA GLU A 182 -16.59 4.51 1.27
C GLU A 182 -16.28 5.65 0.31
N LEU A 183 -15.01 5.89 0.01
CA LEU A 183 -14.59 6.81 -1.04
C LEU A 183 -15.10 6.35 -2.40
N ALA A 184 -14.96 5.06 -2.72
CA ALA A 184 -15.38 4.48 -3.99
C ALA A 184 -16.91 4.53 -4.24
N ALA A 185 -17.70 4.81 -3.23
CA ALA A 185 -19.14 5.01 -3.34
C ALA A 185 -19.55 6.47 -3.59
N THR A 186 -18.61 7.42 -3.64
CA THR A 186 -18.89 8.84 -3.87
C THR A 186 -19.10 9.15 -5.36
N GLU A 187 -20.00 10.09 -5.69
CA GLU A 187 -20.21 10.52 -7.07
C GLU A 187 -18.92 11.00 -7.73
N ALA A 188 -18.12 11.81 -7.05
CA ALA A 188 -16.86 12.32 -7.58
C ALA A 188 -15.83 11.23 -7.89
N TRP A 189 -15.87 10.10 -7.18
CA TRP A 189 -15.04 8.95 -7.48
C TRP A 189 -15.59 8.17 -8.67
N LEU A 190 -16.89 7.93 -8.73
CA LEU A 190 -17.55 7.23 -9.83
C LEU A 190 -17.40 7.96 -11.17
N ASP A 191 -17.41 9.29 -11.17
CA ASP A 191 -17.15 10.12 -12.35
C ASP A 191 -15.72 9.94 -12.90
N ARG A 192 -14.76 9.61 -12.05
CA ARG A 192 -13.35 9.43 -12.40
C ARG A 192 -13.00 7.96 -12.68
N CYS A 193 -13.60 7.06 -11.96
CA CYS A 193 -13.33 5.62 -11.99
C CYS A 193 -14.53 4.87 -12.56
N VAL A 194 -14.68 4.96 -13.88
CA VAL A 194 -15.79 4.34 -14.61
C VAL A 194 -15.59 2.82 -14.64
N ALA A 195 -16.64 2.08 -14.29
CA ALA A 195 -16.63 0.62 -14.40
C ALA A 195 -16.64 0.19 -15.87
N CYS A 196 -15.99 -0.91 -16.20
CA CYS A 196 -15.89 -1.45 -17.56
C CYS A 196 -15.79 -2.98 -17.56
N ASP A 197 -16.21 -3.58 -18.66
CA ASP A 197 -16.04 -5.01 -18.92
C ASP A 197 -14.93 -5.28 -19.96
N ASP A 198 -14.68 -4.31 -20.85
CA ASP A 198 -13.63 -4.41 -21.88
C ASP A 198 -12.94 -3.05 -22.14
N ASP A 199 -11.83 -3.09 -22.88
CA ASP A 199 -11.01 -1.92 -23.20
C ASP A 199 -11.75 -0.87 -24.07
N GLN A 200 -12.76 -1.27 -24.85
CA GLN A 200 -13.48 -0.38 -25.77
C GLN A 200 -14.47 0.54 -25.06
N GLU A 201 -14.84 0.19 -23.85
CA GLU A 201 -15.72 1.01 -23.00
C GLU A 201 -14.98 2.19 -22.36
N CYS A 202 -13.65 2.20 -22.44
CA CYS A 202 -12.80 3.22 -21.81
C CYS A 202 -12.23 4.20 -22.83
N ASP A 203 -12.31 5.49 -22.54
CA ASP A 203 -11.65 6.53 -23.34
C ASP A 203 -10.12 6.33 -23.38
N SER A 204 -9.55 5.74 -22.33
CA SER A 204 -8.13 5.36 -22.25
C SER A 204 -7.78 4.09 -23.04
N ASN A 205 -8.76 3.34 -23.54
CA ASN A 205 -8.63 1.98 -24.06
C ASN A 205 -7.94 1.02 -23.07
N ALA A 206 -8.14 1.23 -21.79
CA ALA A 206 -7.52 0.41 -20.73
C ALA A 206 -8.56 0.06 -19.64
N CYS A 207 -9.27 -1.04 -19.82
CA CYS A 207 -10.08 -1.65 -18.77
C CYS A 207 -9.19 -2.60 -17.96
N ARG A 208 -8.96 -2.27 -16.70
CA ARG A 208 -8.12 -3.06 -15.80
C ARG A 208 -8.86 -3.29 -14.49
N HIS A 209 -8.94 -4.55 -14.07
CA HIS A 209 -9.64 -4.94 -12.83
C HIS A 209 -11.09 -4.42 -12.74
N GLY A 210 -11.77 -4.24 -13.87
CA GLY A 210 -13.15 -3.77 -13.95
C GLY A 210 -13.32 -2.24 -13.90
N TYR A 211 -12.24 -1.49 -14.09
CA TYR A 211 -12.28 -0.02 -14.17
C TYR A 211 -11.49 0.53 -15.35
N CYS A 212 -11.98 1.64 -15.91
CA CYS A 212 -11.24 2.42 -16.87
C CYS A 212 -10.09 3.14 -16.16
N GLU A 213 -8.89 2.62 -16.34
CA GLU A 213 -7.67 3.20 -15.77
C GLU A 213 -7.03 4.17 -16.77
N ALA A 214 -6.63 5.33 -16.28
CA ALA A 214 -5.84 6.29 -17.07
C ALA A 214 -4.35 6.04 -16.84
N PRO A 215 -3.51 6.11 -17.91
CA PRO A 215 -2.06 6.00 -17.79
C PRO A 215 -1.43 7.18 -17.06
#